data_cf840c72a50e241891547a40d76f2658
#
_entry.id   cf840c72a50e241891547a40d76f2658
#
_cell.length_a   1.000
_cell.length_b   1.000
_cell.length_c   1.000
_cell.angle_alpha   90.00
_cell.angle_beta   90.00
_cell.angle_gamma   90.00
#
_symmetry.space_group_name_H-M   'P 1'
#
loop_
_entity.id
_entity.type
_entity.pdbx_description
1 polymer ?
#
loop_
_entity_poly.entity_id
_entity_poly.type
_entity_poly.pdbx_seq_one_letter_code
_entity_poly.pdbx_strand_id
1 'polypeptide(L)'
;MRPGQMFRWGVYVSLGVLAVLAAAAAVYTTRAVLVRVLIALFIAVSLDPAVRALTRRGMRRSTAVLVIFLIACGLTAAFLVSVIPAMVHQFQSLVHDFPGYIASLSDRSARFRQLTDRFHLTGKVQDLIAGLPGKLGGGLLGFTRRLFGAMFDTLTVLVLTIYFMADMPRLRHGAMLLFPRARRAHAGRVADVMVDKVGSYMIGNLLISLAAGLASFAVLAALGVPFAVPLAFAVALCDLIPMIGATLGAVICVLAALLTTELWPTTVVVAIFFVAYQQLENYLLAPRILRHTVSLSAAAVLLAGLIGGTVLGLIGALMAIPVAAALKVVLAERLRARDSADADADLDADADLDADAAADADVAAGR
;
A
#
# COMPACT_ATOMS: atom_id res chain seq x y z
N MET A 1 -6.32 -47.32 29.38
CA MET A 1 -7.41 -46.47 28.82
C MET A 1 -8.51 -47.40 28.33
N ARG A 2 -9.78 -47.12 28.67
CA ARG A 2 -10.92 -47.96 28.25
C ARG A 2 -11.19 -47.75 26.74
N PRO A 3 -11.48 -48.82 25.96
CA PRO A 3 -11.65 -48.69 24.48
C PRO A 3 -12.67 -47.65 24.05
N GLY A 4 -13.73 -47.39 24.84
CA GLY A 4 -14.71 -46.35 24.57
C GLY A 4 -14.18 -44.90 24.73
N GLN A 5 -13.10 -44.70 25.51
CA GLN A 5 -12.47 -43.39 25.63
C GLN A 5 -11.59 -43.10 24.41
N MET A 6 -10.87 -44.09 23.88
CA MET A 6 -10.07 -43.91 22.65
C MET A 6 -10.95 -43.59 21.45
N PHE A 7 -12.09 -44.21 21.31
CA PHE A 7 -13.06 -43.90 20.25
C PHE A 7 -13.59 -42.47 20.34
N ARG A 8 -13.97 -42.03 21.54
CA ARG A 8 -14.43 -40.64 21.78
C ARG A 8 -13.33 -39.61 21.48
N TRP A 9 -12.08 -39.86 21.90
CA TRP A 9 -10.94 -38.99 21.56
C TRP A 9 -10.70 -38.97 20.06
N GLY A 10 -10.78 -40.10 19.37
CA GLY A 10 -10.67 -40.15 17.91
C GLY A 10 -11.73 -39.29 17.21
N VAL A 11 -13.00 -39.38 17.67
CA VAL A 11 -14.09 -38.57 17.13
C VAL A 11 -13.86 -37.05 17.38
N TYR A 12 -13.45 -36.66 18.59
CA TYR A 12 -13.19 -35.25 18.88
C TYR A 12 -12.03 -34.68 18.06
N VAL A 13 -10.94 -35.44 17.89
CA VAL A 13 -9.80 -35.02 17.05
C VAL A 13 -10.23 -34.91 15.60
N SER A 14 -10.96 -35.88 15.06
CA SER A 14 -11.46 -35.85 13.69
C SER A 14 -12.41 -34.70 13.44
N LEU A 15 -13.33 -34.41 14.38
CA LEU A 15 -14.22 -33.26 14.32
C LEU A 15 -13.47 -31.96 14.40
N GLY A 16 -12.44 -31.86 15.25
CA GLY A 16 -11.56 -30.67 15.34
C GLY A 16 -10.82 -30.43 14.03
N VAL A 17 -10.22 -31.44 13.43
CA VAL A 17 -9.54 -31.34 12.13
C VAL A 17 -10.54 -30.93 11.04
N LEU A 18 -11.73 -31.56 11.00
CA LEU A 18 -12.75 -31.21 10.00
C LEU A 18 -13.25 -29.78 10.16
N ALA A 19 -13.43 -29.30 11.39
CA ALA A 19 -13.81 -27.91 11.67
C ALA A 19 -12.72 -26.91 11.20
N VAL A 20 -11.44 -27.21 11.45
CA VAL A 20 -10.33 -26.39 10.98
C VAL A 20 -10.25 -26.37 9.45
N LEU A 21 -10.40 -27.53 8.79
CA LEU A 21 -10.41 -27.62 7.34
C LEU A 21 -11.62 -26.88 6.74
N ALA A 22 -12.79 -27.00 7.33
CA ALA A 22 -13.99 -26.28 6.90
C ALA A 22 -13.82 -24.77 7.06
N ALA A 23 -13.25 -24.30 8.18
CA ALA A 23 -12.92 -22.89 8.40
C ALA A 23 -11.89 -22.37 7.38
N ALA A 24 -10.84 -23.15 7.12
CA ALA A 24 -9.83 -22.81 6.11
C ALA A 24 -10.44 -22.73 4.70
N ALA A 25 -11.30 -23.69 4.33
CA ALA A 25 -12.02 -23.68 3.07
C ALA A 25 -12.96 -22.47 2.95
N ALA A 26 -13.69 -22.13 4.02
CA ALA A 26 -14.55 -20.94 4.06
C ALA A 26 -13.75 -19.65 3.85
N VAL A 27 -12.62 -19.49 4.55
CA VAL A 27 -11.71 -18.33 4.38
C VAL A 27 -11.17 -18.28 2.94
N TYR A 28 -10.75 -19.42 2.40
CA TYR A 28 -10.24 -19.48 1.03
C TYR A 28 -11.30 -19.10 0.00
N THR A 29 -12.53 -19.59 0.16
CA THR A 29 -13.65 -19.29 -0.75
C THR A 29 -14.08 -17.83 -0.67
N THR A 30 -14.05 -17.25 0.54
CA THR A 30 -14.46 -15.85 0.76
C THR A 30 -13.30 -14.85 0.63
N ARG A 31 -12.09 -15.31 0.31
CA ARG A 31 -10.88 -14.45 0.25
C ARG A 31 -11.05 -13.17 -0.57
N ALA A 32 -11.75 -13.25 -1.72
CA ALA A 32 -11.99 -12.08 -2.56
C ALA A 32 -12.88 -11.03 -1.86
N VAL A 33 -13.86 -11.46 -1.10
CA VAL A 33 -14.70 -10.56 -0.29
C VAL A 33 -13.90 -9.97 0.85
N LEU A 34 -13.10 -10.79 1.55
CA LEU A 34 -12.24 -10.34 2.66
C LEU A 34 -11.23 -9.29 2.17
N VAL A 35 -10.66 -9.48 0.99
CA VAL A 35 -9.75 -8.47 0.37
C VAL A 35 -10.48 -7.17 0.10
N ARG A 36 -11.70 -7.19 -0.47
CA ARG A 36 -12.48 -5.96 -0.71
C ARG A 36 -12.84 -5.24 0.60
N VAL A 37 -13.22 -6.00 1.63
CA VAL A 37 -13.48 -5.47 2.98
C VAL A 37 -12.22 -4.83 3.55
N LEU A 38 -11.07 -5.49 3.43
CA LEU A 38 -9.79 -4.97 3.92
C LEU A 38 -9.39 -3.68 3.19
N ILE A 39 -9.54 -3.64 1.86
CA ILE A 39 -9.28 -2.44 1.05
C ILE A 39 -10.22 -1.29 1.48
N ALA A 40 -11.51 -1.57 1.61
CA ALA A 40 -12.50 -0.56 2.01
C ALA A 40 -12.22 -0.03 3.42
N LEU A 41 -11.88 -0.90 4.37
CA LEU A 41 -11.50 -0.51 5.72
C LEU A 41 -10.21 0.33 5.72
N PHE A 42 -9.24 -0.06 4.90
CA PHE A 42 -7.98 0.67 4.77
C PHE A 42 -8.20 2.09 4.21
N ILE A 43 -9.00 2.23 3.15
CA ILE A 43 -9.38 3.54 2.59
C ILE A 43 -10.14 4.36 3.65
N ALA A 44 -11.08 3.74 4.37
CA ALA A 44 -11.85 4.42 5.40
C ALA A 44 -10.96 4.93 6.55
N VAL A 45 -9.99 4.12 7.01
CA VAL A 45 -8.98 4.52 8.02
C VAL A 45 -8.10 5.64 7.49
N SER A 46 -7.68 5.56 6.21
CA SER A 46 -6.83 6.58 5.57
C SER A 46 -7.53 7.94 5.45
N LEU A 47 -8.84 7.95 5.23
CA LEU A 47 -9.64 9.17 5.10
C LEU A 47 -10.24 9.66 6.43
N ASP A 48 -10.22 8.86 7.50
CA ASP A 48 -10.80 9.23 8.80
C ASP A 48 -10.19 10.50 9.42
N PRO A 49 -8.87 10.80 9.33
CA PRO A 49 -8.32 12.07 9.79
C PRO A 49 -8.95 13.30 9.12
N ALA A 50 -9.24 13.20 7.81
CA ALA A 50 -9.92 14.28 7.07
C ALA A 50 -11.37 14.46 7.54
N VAL A 51 -12.09 13.37 7.76
CA VAL A 51 -13.45 13.39 8.34
C VAL A 51 -13.43 14.03 9.74
N ARG A 52 -12.48 13.62 10.59
CA ARG A 52 -12.33 14.19 11.94
C ARG A 52 -11.99 15.69 11.90
N ALA A 53 -11.20 16.14 10.92
CA ALA A 53 -10.89 17.56 10.75
C ALA A 53 -12.14 18.39 10.44
N LEU A 54 -13.04 17.89 9.59
CA LEU A 54 -14.31 18.54 9.27
C LEU A 54 -15.29 18.50 10.46
N THR A 55 -15.36 17.37 11.17
CA THR A 55 -16.24 17.27 12.35
C THR A 55 -15.79 18.19 13.50
N ARG A 56 -14.48 18.39 13.68
CA ARG A 56 -13.94 19.39 14.63
C ARG A 56 -14.33 20.84 14.27
N ARG A 57 -14.64 21.10 13.00
CA ARG A 57 -15.17 22.41 12.54
C ARG A 57 -16.69 22.54 12.66
N GLY A 58 -17.34 21.63 13.37
CA GLY A 58 -18.78 21.69 13.65
C GLY A 58 -19.68 20.93 12.66
N MET A 59 -19.12 20.25 11.64
CA MET A 59 -19.91 19.43 10.73
C MET A 59 -20.39 18.13 11.40
N ARG A 60 -21.63 17.71 11.08
CA ARG A 60 -22.11 16.38 11.47
C ARG A 60 -21.27 15.29 10.76
N ARG A 61 -20.97 14.19 11.44
CA ARG A 61 -20.12 13.13 10.89
C ARG A 61 -20.61 12.60 9.55
N SER A 62 -21.91 12.34 9.41
CA SER A 62 -22.50 11.86 8.14
C SER A 62 -22.27 12.84 7.00
N THR A 63 -22.42 14.14 7.26
CA THR A 63 -22.17 15.19 6.25
C THR A 63 -20.67 15.28 5.92
N ALA A 64 -19.78 15.19 6.92
CA ALA A 64 -18.33 15.20 6.70
C ALA A 64 -17.90 13.98 5.86
N VAL A 65 -18.41 12.79 6.15
CA VAL A 65 -18.16 11.58 5.35
C VAL A 65 -18.62 11.77 3.92
N LEU A 66 -19.86 12.26 3.70
CA LEU A 66 -20.39 12.49 2.37
C LEU A 66 -19.54 13.50 1.59
N VAL A 67 -19.13 14.60 2.20
CA VAL A 67 -18.31 15.65 1.58
C VAL A 67 -16.95 15.08 1.16
N ILE A 68 -16.23 14.42 2.07
CA ILE A 68 -14.92 13.81 1.77
C ILE A 68 -15.06 12.77 0.67
N PHE A 69 -16.10 11.96 0.73
CA PHE A 69 -16.38 10.95 -0.28
C PHE A 69 -16.65 11.56 -1.65
N LEU A 70 -17.51 12.58 -1.73
CA LEU A 70 -17.81 13.28 -2.99
C LEU A 70 -16.58 13.98 -3.56
N ILE A 71 -15.74 14.58 -2.70
CA ILE A 71 -14.45 15.16 -3.13
C ILE A 71 -13.54 14.08 -3.70
N ALA A 72 -13.37 12.96 -2.99
CA ALA A 72 -12.52 11.87 -3.46
C ALA A 72 -13.02 11.26 -4.77
N CYS A 73 -14.33 11.01 -4.89
CA CYS A 73 -14.95 10.52 -6.12
C CYS A 73 -14.84 11.54 -7.25
N GLY A 74 -15.09 12.81 -6.97
CA GLY A 74 -15.01 13.90 -7.96
C GLY A 74 -13.60 14.07 -8.51
N LEU A 75 -12.59 14.07 -7.63
CA LEU A 75 -11.17 14.12 -8.03
C LEU A 75 -10.79 12.89 -8.86
N THR A 76 -11.20 11.70 -8.42
CA THR A 76 -10.93 10.45 -9.16
C THR A 76 -11.62 10.46 -10.52
N ALA A 77 -12.89 10.86 -10.60
CA ALA A 77 -13.63 10.95 -11.85
C ALA A 77 -13.00 12.00 -12.80
N ALA A 78 -12.69 13.19 -12.30
CA ALA A 78 -12.04 14.24 -13.08
C ALA A 78 -10.69 13.76 -13.64
N PHE A 79 -9.89 13.08 -12.80
CA PHE A 79 -8.63 12.48 -13.20
C PHE A 79 -8.82 11.41 -14.28
N LEU A 80 -9.73 10.46 -14.09
CA LEU A 80 -10.01 9.41 -15.06
C LEU A 80 -10.49 9.96 -16.41
N VAL A 81 -11.41 10.91 -16.40
CA VAL A 81 -11.94 11.55 -17.63
C VAL A 81 -10.86 12.34 -18.36
N SER A 82 -9.92 12.94 -17.64
CA SER A 82 -8.82 13.71 -18.25
C SER A 82 -7.70 12.82 -18.78
N VAL A 83 -7.34 11.78 -18.02
CA VAL A 83 -6.15 10.96 -18.29
C VAL A 83 -6.46 9.78 -19.22
N ILE A 84 -7.59 9.09 -19.06
CA ILE A 84 -7.90 7.88 -19.83
C ILE A 84 -7.94 8.15 -21.35
N PRO A 85 -8.63 9.17 -21.88
CA PRO A 85 -8.62 9.44 -23.32
C PRO A 85 -7.22 9.72 -23.85
N ALA A 86 -6.44 10.54 -23.13
CA ALA A 86 -5.07 10.83 -23.49
C ALA A 86 -4.20 9.56 -23.51
N MET A 87 -4.34 8.70 -22.50
CA MET A 87 -3.65 7.42 -22.45
C MET A 87 -4.04 6.49 -23.62
N VAL A 88 -5.34 6.37 -23.93
CA VAL A 88 -5.82 5.52 -25.02
C VAL A 88 -5.25 5.99 -26.34
N HIS A 89 -5.34 7.29 -26.65
CA HIS A 89 -4.77 7.86 -27.86
C HIS A 89 -3.26 7.64 -27.97
N GLN A 90 -2.52 7.99 -26.93
CA GLN A 90 -1.07 7.86 -26.93
C GLN A 90 -0.61 6.39 -26.95
N PHE A 91 -1.36 5.49 -26.30
CA PHE A 91 -1.07 4.06 -26.38
C PHE A 91 -1.32 3.49 -27.79
N GLN A 92 -2.40 3.91 -28.46
CA GLN A 92 -2.67 3.52 -29.84
C GLN A 92 -1.56 4.01 -30.77
N SER A 93 -1.10 5.27 -30.63
CA SER A 93 0.02 5.79 -31.38
C SER A 93 1.31 5.01 -31.10
N LEU A 94 1.59 4.70 -29.83
CA LEU A 94 2.75 3.88 -29.47
C LEU A 94 2.73 2.51 -30.17
N VAL A 95 1.60 1.82 -30.13
CA VAL A 95 1.44 0.51 -30.77
C VAL A 95 1.65 0.60 -32.29
N HIS A 96 1.09 1.65 -32.91
CA HIS A 96 1.19 1.86 -34.36
C HIS A 96 2.62 2.23 -34.78
N ASP A 97 3.29 3.12 -34.04
CA ASP A 97 4.58 3.68 -34.41
C ASP A 97 5.76 2.85 -33.87
N PHE A 98 5.51 1.87 -33.00
CA PHE A 98 6.55 1.06 -32.36
C PHE A 98 7.50 0.36 -33.33
N PRO A 99 7.04 -0.23 -34.45
CA PRO A 99 7.94 -0.82 -35.48
C PRO A 99 8.90 0.21 -36.04
N GLY A 100 8.44 1.47 -36.24
CA GLY A 100 9.25 2.58 -36.73
C GLY A 100 10.33 3.00 -35.74
N TYR A 101 10.01 2.99 -34.42
CA TYR A 101 11.00 3.28 -33.38
C TYR A 101 12.11 2.23 -33.31
N ILE A 102 11.76 0.94 -33.42
CA ILE A 102 12.75 -0.13 -33.48
C ILE A 102 13.63 -0.04 -34.72
N ALA A 103 13.03 0.25 -35.89
CA ALA A 103 13.79 0.44 -37.15
C ALA A 103 14.78 1.61 -37.03
N SER A 104 14.33 2.76 -36.50
CA SER A 104 15.19 3.94 -36.33
C SER A 104 16.35 3.70 -35.35
N LEU A 105 16.14 2.90 -34.30
CA LEU A 105 17.21 2.51 -33.37
C LEU A 105 18.21 1.55 -34.01
N SER A 106 17.72 0.60 -34.83
CA SER A 106 18.54 -0.33 -35.57
C SER A 106 19.46 0.41 -36.57
N ASP A 107 18.98 1.50 -37.18
CA ASP A 107 19.76 2.32 -38.10
C ASP A 107 20.80 3.20 -37.40
N ARG A 108 20.54 3.60 -36.16
CA ARG A 108 21.46 4.42 -35.35
C ARG A 108 22.61 3.62 -34.70
N SER A 109 22.47 2.30 -34.53
CA SER A 109 23.45 1.47 -33.84
C SER A 109 23.59 0.08 -34.43
N ALA A 110 24.77 -0.21 -34.96
CA ALA A 110 25.11 -1.56 -35.53
C ALA A 110 25.02 -2.68 -34.44
N ARG A 111 25.33 -2.33 -33.16
CA ARG A 111 25.19 -3.29 -32.06
C ARG A 111 23.72 -3.59 -31.74
N PHE A 112 22.85 -2.60 -31.82
CA PHE A 112 21.42 -2.78 -31.59
C PHE A 112 20.80 -3.62 -32.73
N ARG A 113 21.21 -3.39 -33.97
CA ARG A 113 20.80 -4.21 -35.10
C ARG A 113 21.16 -5.68 -34.89
N GLN A 114 22.39 -6.01 -34.49
CA GLN A 114 22.79 -7.38 -34.17
C GLN A 114 21.95 -8.02 -33.03
N LEU A 115 21.59 -7.26 -32.03
CA LEU A 115 20.72 -7.73 -30.93
C LEU A 115 19.29 -7.98 -31.43
N THR A 116 18.74 -7.06 -32.21
CA THR A 116 17.39 -7.17 -32.79
C THR A 116 17.26 -8.39 -33.68
N ASP A 117 18.25 -8.63 -34.53
CA ASP A 117 18.30 -9.79 -35.43
C ASP A 117 18.51 -11.10 -34.65
N ARG A 118 19.41 -11.11 -33.67
CA ARG A 118 19.72 -12.28 -32.84
C ARG A 118 18.57 -12.75 -31.98
N PHE A 119 17.77 -11.83 -31.44
CA PHE A 119 16.66 -12.13 -30.54
C PHE A 119 15.29 -12.08 -31.21
N HIS A 120 15.23 -11.77 -32.51
CA HIS A 120 13.99 -11.62 -33.32
C HIS A 120 13.00 -10.67 -32.59
N LEU A 121 13.53 -9.57 -32.05
CA LEU A 121 12.77 -8.67 -31.18
C LEU A 121 11.58 -8.06 -31.90
N THR A 122 11.74 -7.69 -33.17
CA THR A 122 10.66 -7.09 -33.98
C THR A 122 9.47 -8.04 -34.11
N GLY A 123 9.72 -9.30 -34.44
CA GLY A 123 8.67 -10.32 -34.56
C GLY A 123 7.99 -10.62 -33.21
N LYS A 124 8.78 -10.84 -32.15
CA LYS A 124 8.22 -11.12 -30.83
C LYS A 124 7.39 -9.98 -30.28
N VAL A 125 7.80 -8.74 -30.53
CA VAL A 125 7.05 -7.55 -30.08
C VAL A 125 5.80 -7.38 -30.93
N GLN A 126 5.86 -7.59 -32.23
CA GLN A 126 4.66 -7.61 -33.10
C GLN A 126 3.67 -8.69 -32.65
N ASP A 127 4.13 -9.88 -32.33
CA ASP A 127 3.29 -10.98 -31.82
C ASP A 127 2.70 -10.64 -30.43
N LEU A 128 3.47 -9.99 -29.56
CA LEU A 128 2.98 -9.50 -28.27
C LEU A 128 1.90 -8.44 -28.47
N ILE A 129 2.14 -7.45 -29.32
CA ILE A 129 1.20 -6.37 -29.63
C ILE A 129 -0.06 -6.91 -30.33
N ALA A 130 0.10 -7.77 -31.33
CA ALA A 130 -1.01 -8.42 -32.03
C ALA A 130 -1.81 -9.36 -31.11
N GLY A 131 -1.15 -9.98 -30.12
CA GLY A 131 -1.78 -10.83 -29.12
C GLY A 131 -2.42 -10.08 -27.96
N LEU A 132 -2.10 -8.78 -27.75
CA LEU A 132 -2.69 -7.95 -26.70
C LEU A 132 -4.22 -7.84 -26.81
N PRO A 133 -4.83 -7.54 -27.96
CA PRO A 133 -6.29 -7.51 -28.09
C PRO A 133 -6.92 -8.87 -27.78
N GLY A 134 -6.31 -9.97 -28.18
CA GLY A 134 -6.78 -11.33 -27.89
C GLY A 134 -6.60 -11.75 -26.42
N LYS A 135 -5.51 -11.32 -25.77
CA LYS A 135 -5.24 -11.59 -24.36
C LYS A 135 -6.01 -10.66 -23.41
N LEU A 136 -6.28 -9.42 -23.84
CA LEU A 136 -7.07 -8.44 -23.07
C LEU A 136 -8.57 -8.67 -23.21
N GLY A 137 -9.04 -9.40 -24.21
CA GLY A 137 -10.45 -9.67 -24.38
C GLY A 137 -10.73 -10.98 -25.11
N GLY A 138 -11.32 -11.93 -24.44
CA GLY A 138 -12.05 -13.02 -25.09
C GLY A 138 -13.29 -12.47 -25.82
N GLY A 139 -13.09 -11.62 -26.84
CA GLY A 139 -14.16 -10.94 -27.58
C GLY A 139 -14.88 -9.83 -26.78
N LEU A 140 -15.81 -9.15 -27.42
CA LEU A 140 -16.64 -8.07 -26.81
C LEU A 140 -17.33 -8.51 -25.51
N LEU A 141 -17.79 -9.75 -25.44
CA LEU A 141 -18.43 -10.35 -24.28
C LEU A 141 -17.45 -10.52 -23.10
N GLY A 142 -16.22 -10.94 -23.35
CA GLY A 142 -15.20 -11.08 -22.30
C GLY A 142 -14.76 -9.74 -21.73
N PHE A 143 -14.59 -8.73 -22.58
CA PHE A 143 -14.30 -7.36 -22.17
C PHE A 143 -15.45 -6.77 -21.35
N THR A 144 -16.68 -6.88 -21.82
CA THR A 144 -17.88 -6.40 -21.15
C THR A 144 -18.01 -7.04 -19.75
N ARG A 145 -17.86 -8.38 -19.65
CA ARG A 145 -17.91 -9.09 -18.37
C ARG A 145 -16.84 -8.63 -17.39
N ARG A 146 -15.60 -8.39 -17.85
CA ARG A 146 -14.52 -7.86 -17.01
C ARG A 146 -14.79 -6.44 -16.56
N LEU A 147 -15.31 -5.60 -17.47
CA LEU A 147 -15.66 -4.22 -17.16
C LEU A 147 -16.78 -4.15 -16.11
N PHE A 148 -17.85 -4.93 -16.27
CA PHE A 148 -18.93 -5.02 -15.29
C PHE A 148 -18.43 -5.59 -13.95
N GLY A 149 -17.56 -6.60 -13.98
CA GLY A 149 -16.94 -7.16 -12.78
C GLY A 149 -16.11 -6.11 -12.03
N ALA A 150 -15.23 -5.40 -12.72
CA ALA A 150 -14.42 -4.33 -12.14
C ALA A 150 -15.28 -3.18 -11.59
N MET A 151 -16.34 -2.80 -12.30
CA MET A 151 -17.28 -1.78 -11.85
C MET A 151 -18.04 -2.22 -10.59
N PHE A 152 -18.49 -3.48 -10.54
CA PHE A 152 -19.15 -4.04 -9.36
C PHE A 152 -18.21 -4.12 -8.16
N ASP A 153 -16.95 -4.54 -8.37
CA ASP A 153 -15.93 -4.59 -7.34
C ASP A 153 -15.61 -3.20 -6.79
N THR A 154 -15.45 -2.23 -7.67
CA THR A 154 -15.23 -0.83 -7.30
C THR A 154 -16.42 -0.27 -6.52
N LEU A 155 -17.65 -0.50 -6.97
CA LEU A 155 -18.84 -0.08 -6.28
C LEU A 155 -18.95 -0.72 -4.89
N THR A 156 -18.64 -2.00 -4.78
CA THR A 156 -18.63 -2.73 -3.50
C THR A 156 -17.64 -2.12 -2.52
N VAL A 157 -16.39 -1.88 -2.95
CA VAL A 157 -15.36 -1.23 -2.11
C VAL A 157 -15.80 0.17 -1.71
N LEU A 158 -16.35 0.92 -2.63
CA LEU A 158 -16.84 2.28 -2.42
C LEU A 158 -17.96 2.34 -1.38
N VAL A 159 -18.98 1.50 -1.52
CA VAL A 159 -20.09 1.40 -0.56
C VAL A 159 -19.58 0.97 0.83
N LEU A 160 -18.75 -0.07 0.89
CA LEU A 160 -18.14 -0.50 2.14
C LEU A 160 -17.30 0.59 2.80
N THR A 161 -16.56 1.37 2.00
CA THR A 161 -15.76 2.50 2.51
C THR A 161 -16.64 3.54 3.19
N ILE A 162 -17.77 3.91 2.56
CA ILE A 162 -18.73 4.84 3.17
C ILE A 162 -19.27 4.30 4.49
N TYR A 163 -19.69 3.03 4.52
CA TYR A 163 -20.18 2.39 5.74
C TYR A 163 -19.13 2.38 6.84
N PHE A 164 -17.90 2.00 6.52
CA PHE A 164 -16.81 2.00 7.51
C PHE A 164 -16.45 3.41 7.98
N MET A 165 -16.43 4.40 7.09
CA MET A 165 -16.21 5.80 7.49
C MET A 165 -17.32 6.33 8.39
N ALA A 166 -18.59 6.02 8.07
CA ALA A 166 -19.73 6.46 8.87
C ALA A 166 -19.73 5.78 10.24
N ASP A 167 -19.53 4.46 10.28
CA ASP A 167 -19.59 3.64 11.49
C ASP A 167 -18.24 3.45 12.20
N MET A 168 -17.18 4.17 11.81
CA MET A 168 -15.85 4.07 12.42
C MET A 168 -15.88 4.15 13.96
N PRO A 169 -16.66 5.04 14.61
CA PRO A 169 -16.74 5.08 16.07
C PRO A 169 -17.32 3.79 16.67
N ARG A 170 -18.33 3.19 16.00
CA ARG A 170 -18.95 1.93 16.46
C ARG A 170 -18.00 0.75 16.28
N LEU A 171 -17.32 0.69 15.10
CA LEU A 171 -16.31 -0.34 14.83
C LEU A 171 -15.19 -0.29 15.86
N ARG A 172 -14.70 0.93 16.15
CA ARG A 172 -13.70 1.15 17.19
C ARG A 172 -14.21 0.71 18.56
N HIS A 173 -15.42 1.10 18.95
CA HIS A 173 -16.00 0.67 20.22
C HIS A 173 -16.13 -0.85 20.29
N GLY A 174 -16.63 -1.49 19.24
CA GLY A 174 -16.71 -2.95 19.14
C GLY A 174 -15.35 -3.64 19.27
N ALA A 175 -14.32 -3.12 18.59
CA ALA A 175 -12.96 -3.62 18.73
C ALA A 175 -12.43 -3.50 20.16
N MET A 176 -12.76 -2.42 20.88
CA MET A 176 -12.35 -2.26 22.29
C MET A 176 -13.03 -3.25 23.23
N LEU A 177 -14.22 -3.76 22.89
CA LEU A 177 -14.90 -4.80 23.69
C LEU A 177 -14.15 -6.13 23.73
N LEU A 178 -13.30 -6.40 22.74
CA LEU A 178 -12.45 -7.61 22.68
C LEU A 178 -11.33 -7.56 23.74
N PHE A 179 -11.04 -6.41 24.31
CA PHE A 179 -10.01 -6.24 25.33
C PHE A 179 -10.61 -6.28 26.76
N PRO A 180 -9.88 -6.80 27.76
CA PRO A 180 -10.27 -6.71 29.17
C PRO A 180 -10.52 -5.25 29.58
N ARG A 181 -11.48 -5.03 30.48
CA ARG A 181 -11.91 -3.68 30.90
C ARG A 181 -10.74 -2.78 31.33
N ALA A 182 -9.78 -3.32 32.08
CA ALA A 182 -8.61 -2.59 32.57
C ALA A 182 -7.70 -2.06 31.42
N ARG A 183 -7.69 -2.72 30.25
CA ARG A 183 -6.82 -2.36 29.12
C ARG A 183 -7.53 -1.59 28.00
N ARG A 184 -8.86 -1.39 28.08
CA ARG A 184 -9.64 -0.73 27.01
C ARG A 184 -9.21 0.69 26.74
N ALA A 185 -8.97 1.49 27.78
CA ALA A 185 -8.55 2.88 27.63
C ALA A 185 -7.17 2.98 26.95
N HIS A 186 -6.25 2.08 27.31
CA HIS A 186 -4.94 1.97 26.71
C HIS A 186 -5.02 1.52 25.26
N ALA A 187 -5.73 0.41 24.97
CA ALA A 187 -5.95 -0.08 23.60
C ALA A 187 -6.62 0.98 22.71
N GLY A 188 -7.53 1.79 23.26
CA GLY A 188 -8.16 2.91 22.55
C GLY A 188 -7.16 3.97 22.12
N ARG A 189 -6.25 4.39 23.00
CA ARG A 189 -5.19 5.35 22.66
C ARG A 189 -4.24 4.82 21.59
N VAL A 190 -3.82 3.56 21.71
CA VAL A 190 -2.98 2.90 20.71
C VAL A 190 -3.68 2.86 19.35
N ALA A 191 -4.96 2.48 19.31
CA ALA A 191 -5.74 2.46 18.07
C ALA A 191 -5.86 3.85 17.43
N ASP A 192 -6.03 4.92 18.22
CA ASP A 192 -6.05 6.29 17.67
C ASP A 192 -4.73 6.67 17.04
N VAL A 193 -3.62 6.40 17.73
CA VAL A 193 -2.27 6.66 17.19
C VAL A 193 -2.05 5.87 15.89
N MET A 194 -2.50 4.61 15.83
CA MET A 194 -2.39 3.79 14.62
C MET A 194 -3.18 4.40 13.46
N VAL A 195 -4.45 4.76 13.68
CA VAL A 195 -5.31 5.35 12.65
C VAL A 195 -4.71 6.67 12.15
N ASP A 196 -4.24 7.54 13.05
CA ASP A 196 -3.63 8.81 12.67
C ASP A 196 -2.31 8.61 11.88
N LYS A 197 -1.48 7.64 12.29
CA LYS A 197 -0.23 7.33 11.58
C LYS A 197 -0.47 6.73 10.21
N VAL A 198 -1.40 5.78 10.09
CA VAL A 198 -1.79 5.16 8.82
C VAL A 198 -2.36 6.20 7.86
N GLY A 199 -3.32 7.02 8.32
CA GLY A 199 -3.94 8.05 7.49
C GLY A 199 -2.94 9.12 7.04
N SER A 200 -2.08 9.60 7.94
CA SER A 200 -1.04 10.59 7.61
C SER A 200 -0.04 10.04 6.60
N TYR A 201 0.36 8.77 6.75
CA TYR A 201 1.25 8.11 5.80
C TYR A 201 0.60 8.01 4.41
N MET A 202 -0.66 7.56 4.33
CA MET A 202 -1.35 7.38 3.05
C MET A 202 -1.54 8.70 2.31
N ILE A 203 -1.97 9.74 3.01
CA ILE A 203 -2.11 11.07 2.42
C ILE A 203 -0.74 11.59 1.96
N GLY A 204 0.27 11.43 2.79
CA GLY A 204 1.64 11.85 2.47
C GLY A 204 2.18 11.12 1.24
N ASN A 205 2.06 9.80 1.18
CA ASN A 205 2.50 8.99 0.05
C ASN A 205 1.76 9.37 -1.25
N LEU A 206 0.44 9.57 -1.18
CA LEU A 206 -0.35 10.00 -2.34
C LEU A 206 0.08 11.39 -2.85
N LEU A 207 0.40 12.32 -1.95
CA LEU A 207 0.91 13.64 -2.32
C LEU A 207 2.29 13.57 -2.98
N ILE A 208 3.19 12.71 -2.49
CA ILE A 208 4.52 12.49 -3.09
C ILE A 208 4.33 11.91 -4.49
N SER A 209 3.56 10.84 -4.65
CA SER A 209 3.33 10.21 -5.94
C SER A 209 2.64 11.14 -6.95
N LEU A 210 1.72 11.98 -6.50
CA LEU A 210 1.10 13.00 -7.34
C LEU A 210 2.13 14.05 -7.79
N ALA A 211 2.98 14.49 -6.88
CA ALA A 211 4.05 15.44 -7.21
C ALA A 211 5.05 14.84 -8.21
N ALA A 212 5.43 13.55 -8.03
CA ALA A 212 6.28 12.81 -8.96
C ALA A 212 5.66 12.72 -10.36
N GLY A 213 4.38 12.37 -10.43
CA GLY A 213 3.65 12.32 -11.70
C GLY A 213 3.55 13.68 -12.39
N LEU A 214 3.19 14.74 -11.66
CA LEU A 214 3.07 16.09 -12.21
C LEU A 214 4.42 16.64 -12.67
N ALA A 215 5.48 16.46 -11.90
CA ALA A 215 6.83 16.87 -12.25
C ALA A 215 7.33 16.11 -13.49
N SER A 216 7.11 14.82 -13.54
CA SER A 216 7.44 13.98 -14.70
C SER A 216 6.66 14.41 -15.94
N PHE A 217 5.36 14.68 -15.82
CA PHE A 217 4.56 15.17 -16.92
C PHE A 217 5.10 16.50 -17.47
N ALA A 218 5.37 17.46 -16.58
CA ALA A 218 5.87 18.77 -16.99
C ALA A 218 7.19 18.67 -17.76
N VAL A 219 8.14 17.86 -17.28
CA VAL A 219 9.45 17.71 -17.93
C VAL A 219 9.35 16.91 -19.23
N LEU A 220 8.63 15.79 -19.25
CA LEU A 220 8.47 14.99 -20.46
C LEU A 220 7.75 15.76 -21.57
N ALA A 221 6.70 16.52 -21.21
CA ALA A 221 5.98 17.37 -22.15
C ALA A 221 6.84 18.54 -22.67
N ALA A 222 7.61 19.20 -21.79
CA ALA A 222 8.49 20.29 -22.18
C ALA A 222 9.63 19.84 -23.11
N LEU A 223 10.12 18.60 -22.93
CA LEU A 223 11.15 17.99 -23.78
C LEU A 223 10.58 17.35 -25.07
N GLY A 224 9.25 17.41 -25.27
CA GLY A 224 8.61 16.80 -26.42
C GLY A 224 8.69 15.28 -26.46
N VAL A 225 8.86 14.63 -25.30
CA VAL A 225 8.86 13.14 -25.24
C VAL A 225 7.46 12.64 -25.55
N PRO A 226 7.29 11.77 -26.56
CA PRO A 226 6.00 11.17 -26.86
C PRO A 226 5.44 10.41 -25.64
N PHE A 227 4.11 10.35 -25.55
CA PHE A 227 3.43 9.60 -24.49
C PHE A 227 3.66 10.17 -23.07
N ALA A 228 3.90 11.47 -22.93
CA ALA A 228 4.16 12.12 -21.65
C ALA A 228 3.07 11.84 -20.60
N VAL A 229 1.78 11.80 -20.99
CA VAL A 229 0.66 11.55 -20.07
C VAL A 229 0.68 10.12 -19.51
N PRO A 230 0.71 9.05 -20.33
CA PRO A 230 0.78 7.69 -19.79
C PRO A 230 2.09 7.41 -19.03
N LEU A 231 3.21 8.01 -19.44
CA LEU A 231 4.48 7.88 -18.72
C LEU A 231 4.43 8.52 -17.34
N ALA A 232 3.93 9.74 -17.26
CA ALA A 232 3.75 10.43 -15.99
C ALA A 232 2.78 9.71 -15.04
N PHE A 233 1.71 9.15 -15.61
CA PHE A 233 0.78 8.31 -14.87
C PHE A 233 1.44 7.03 -14.35
N ALA A 234 2.25 6.37 -15.20
CA ALA A 234 3.02 5.20 -14.78
C ALA A 234 4.00 5.54 -13.65
N VAL A 235 4.68 6.71 -13.72
CA VAL A 235 5.53 7.21 -12.63
C VAL A 235 4.72 7.37 -11.35
N ALA A 236 3.58 8.07 -11.39
CA ALA A 236 2.73 8.27 -10.23
C ALA A 236 2.24 6.96 -9.62
N LEU A 237 1.85 5.98 -10.45
CA LEU A 237 1.43 4.65 -9.98
C LEU A 237 2.59 3.85 -9.39
N CYS A 238 3.74 3.84 -10.06
CA CYS A 238 4.93 3.16 -9.55
C CYS A 238 5.36 3.75 -8.22
N ASP A 239 5.37 5.07 -8.11
CA ASP A 239 5.84 5.81 -6.94
C ASP A 239 4.99 5.55 -5.68
N LEU A 240 3.75 5.07 -5.84
CA LEU A 240 2.98 4.55 -4.72
C LEU A 240 3.67 3.36 -4.02
N ILE A 241 4.58 2.64 -4.71
CA ILE A 241 5.37 1.55 -4.12
C ILE A 241 6.64 2.16 -3.51
N PRO A 242 6.74 2.28 -2.20
CA PRO A 242 7.87 2.96 -1.57
C PRO A 242 9.22 2.29 -1.87
N MET A 243 10.26 3.09 -1.99
CA MET A 243 11.65 2.72 -2.26
C MET A 243 11.96 2.15 -3.65
N ILE A 244 11.00 1.54 -4.33
CA ILE A 244 11.19 0.91 -5.63
C ILE A 244 10.51 1.72 -6.73
N GLY A 245 9.39 2.36 -6.40
CA GLY A 245 8.49 2.99 -7.37
C GLY A 245 9.11 4.09 -8.19
N ALA A 246 9.79 5.04 -7.56
CA ALA A 246 10.48 6.13 -8.24
C ALA A 246 11.54 5.61 -9.24
N THR A 247 12.31 4.57 -8.85
CA THR A 247 13.30 3.95 -9.74
C THR A 247 12.64 3.24 -10.92
N LEU A 248 11.55 2.50 -10.70
CA LEU A 248 10.80 1.85 -11.78
C LEU A 248 10.23 2.88 -12.76
N GLY A 249 9.62 3.94 -12.23
CA GLY A 249 9.11 5.05 -13.03
C GLY A 249 10.19 5.72 -13.88
N ALA A 250 11.35 6.00 -13.26
CA ALA A 250 12.51 6.56 -13.94
C ALA A 250 12.99 5.66 -15.08
N VAL A 251 13.17 4.36 -14.83
CA VAL A 251 13.61 3.39 -15.85
C VAL A 251 12.62 3.34 -17.01
N ILE A 252 11.32 3.29 -16.75
CA ILE A 252 10.28 3.28 -17.79
C ILE A 252 10.39 4.54 -18.65
N CYS A 253 10.50 5.72 -18.04
CA CYS A 253 10.56 6.98 -18.77
C CYS A 253 11.87 7.17 -19.56
N VAL A 254 13.01 6.78 -18.97
CA VAL A 254 14.31 6.84 -19.66
C VAL A 254 14.34 5.89 -20.86
N LEU A 255 13.83 4.67 -20.70
CA LEU A 255 13.72 3.72 -21.82
C LEU A 255 12.78 4.24 -22.90
N ALA A 256 11.63 4.80 -22.52
CA ALA A 256 10.70 5.40 -23.49
C ALA A 256 11.35 6.56 -24.25
N ALA A 257 12.04 7.47 -23.55
CA ALA A 257 12.77 8.57 -24.18
C ALA A 257 13.87 8.06 -25.12
N LEU A 258 14.64 7.04 -24.70
CA LEU A 258 15.69 6.43 -25.52
C LEU A 258 15.14 5.83 -26.83
N LEU A 259 13.96 5.23 -26.77
CA LEU A 259 13.31 4.61 -27.94
C LEU A 259 12.71 5.65 -28.89
N THR A 260 12.17 6.74 -28.35
CA THR A 260 11.30 7.66 -29.09
C THR A 260 11.95 9.00 -29.43
N THR A 261 13.07 9.34 -28.79
CA THR A 261 13.76 10.62 -28.99
C THR A 261 15.25 10.43 -29.30
N GLU A 262 15.98 11.52 -29.39
CA GLU A 262 17.43 11.48 -29.54
C GLU A 262 18.11 11.18 -28.19
N LEU A 263 19.23 10.45 -28.23
CA LEU A 263 20.04 10.18 -27.05
C LEU A 263 20.50 11.49 -26.40
N TRP A 264 20.98 12.44 -27.21
CA TRP A 264 21.42 13.76 -26.78
C TRP A 264 20.62 14.84 -27.55
N PRO A 265 20.06 15.84 -26.85
CA PRO A 265 20.11 16.05 -25.40
C PRO A 265 18.99 15.36 -24.62
N THR A 266 17.90 14.95 -25.28
CA THR A 266 16.60 14.67 -24.64
C THR A 266 16.67 13.52 -23.64
N THR A 267 17.16 12.33 -24.05
CA THR A 267 17.21 11.15 -23.16
C THR A 267 18.13 11.41 -21.96
N VAL A 268 19.27 12.07 -22.17
CA VAL A 268 20.21 12.40 -21.09
C VAL A 268 19.60 13.39 -20.09
N VAL A 269 18.88 14.40 -20.58
CA VAL A 269 18.17 15.36 -19.71
C VAL A 269 17.08 14.68 -18.91
N VAL A 270 16.31 13.75 -19.49
CA VAL A 270 15.32 12.95 -18.78
C VAL A 270 15.97 12.12 -17.68
N ALA A 271 17.09 11.46 -17.96
CA ALA A 271 17.81 10.67 -16.96
C ALA A 271 18.33 11.55 -15.80
N ILE A 272 18.94 12.70 -16.12
CA ILE A 272 19.41 13.66 -15.12
C ILE A 272 18.23 14.16 -14.27
N PHE A 273 17.10 14.49 -14.89
CA PHE A 273 15.90 14.92 -14.19
C PHE A 273 15.45 13.87 -13.16
N PHE A 274 15.34 12.59 -13.54
CA PHE A 274 14.90 11.58 -12.61
C PHE A 274 15.88 11.35 -11.46
N VAL A 275 17.19 11.41 -11.72
CA VAL A 275 18.19 11.35 -10.66
C VAL A 275 18.04 12.54 -9.70
N ALA A 276 17.93 13.77 -10.24
CA ALA A 276 17.75 14.97 -9.44
C ALA A 276 16.44 14.96 -8.65
N TYR A 277 15.34 14.54 -9.30
CA TYR A 277 14.02 14.43 -8.65
C TYR A 277 14.05 13.39 -7.52
N GLN A 278 14.68 12.26 -7.72
CA GLN A 278 14.81 11.21 -6.68
C GLN A 278 15.60 11.72 -5.47
N GLN A 279 16.65 12.53 -5.68
CA GLN A 279 17.35 13.18 -4.57
C GLN A 279 16.46 14.21 -3.87
N LEU A 280 15.76 15.05 -4.63
CA LEU A 280 14.81 16.02 -4.09
C LEU A 280 13.72 15.33 -3.25
N GLU A 281 13.17 14.24 -3.75
CA GLU A 281 12.15 13.44 -3.06
C GLU A 281 12.69 12.85 -1.76
N ASN A 282 13.83 12.14 -1.81
CA ASN A 282 14.39 11.44 -0.66
C ASN A 282 14.88 12.39 0.43
N TYR A 283 15.46 13.53 0.07
CA TYR A 283 16.06 14.45 1.05
C TYR A 283 15.17 15.62 1.43
N LEU A 284 14.17 15.98 0.62
CA LEU A 284 13.33 17.16 0.86
C LEU A 284 11.85 16.84 1.01
N LEU A 285 11.24 16.15 0.04
CA LEU A 285 9.80 15.92 0.02
C LEU A 285 9.37 14.88 1.05
N ALA A 286 9.97 13.69 1.02
CA ALA A 286 9.62 12.61 1.92
C ALA A 286 9.83 12.98 3.40
N PRO A 287 10.97 13.55 3.85
CA PRO A 287 11.14 13.95 5.24
C PRO A 287 10.16 15.04 5.70
N ARG A 288 9.78 15.97 4.81
CA ARG A 288 8.81 17.03 5.16
C ARG A 288 7.38 16.51 5.23
N ILE A 289 6.99 15.68 4.28
CA ILE A 289 5.62 15.18 4.16
C ILE A 289 5.36 14.06 5.18
N LEU A 290 6.31 13.14 5.35
CA LEU A 290 6.14 11.95 6.19
C LEU A 290 6.64 12.11 7.63
N ARG A 291 7.05 13.30 8.05
CA ARG A 291 7.62 13.56 9.40
C ARG A 291 6.75 13.11 10.57
N HIS A 292 5.43 13.06 10.39
CA HIS A 292 4.47 12.66 11.43
C HIS A 292 4.09 11.17 11.37
N THR A 293 4.70 10.41 10.45
CA THR A 293 4.45 8.97 10.30
C THR A 293 5.37 8.14 11.21
N VAL A 294 5.20 6.84 11.23
CA VAL A 294 6.07 5.93 11.99
C VAL A 294 7.38 5.72 11.23
N SER A 295 8.51 5.98 11.90
CA SER A 295 9.82 5.66 11.35
C SER A 295 10.02 4.13 11.33
N LEU A 296 9.98 3.53 10.15
CA LEU A 296 10.37 2.15 9.91
C LEU A 296 11.82 2.12 9.37
N SER A 297 12.57 1.07 9.67
CA SER A 297 13.85 0.87 8.99
C SER A 297 13.62 0.52 7.52
N ALA A 298 14.58 0.87 6.65
CA ALA A 298 14.50 0.56 5.22
C ALA A 298 14.27 -0.95 4.97
N ALA A 299 14.93 -1.81 5.74
CA ALA A 299 14.72 -3.25 5.67
C ALA A 299 13.30 -3.68 6.02
N ALA A 300 12.70 -3.07 7.06
CA ALA A 300 11.32 -3.36 7.44
C ALA A 300 10.31 -2.93 6.35
N VAL A 301 10.55 -1.78 5.72
CA VAL A 301 9.74 -1.29 4.59
C VAL A 301 9.83 -2.24 3.41
N LEU A 302 11.05 -2.66 3.04
CA LEU A 302 11.28 -3.58 1.93
C LEU A 302 10.62 -4.95 2.18
N LEU A 303 10.84 -5.53 3.36
CA LEU A 303 10.24 -6.82 3.73
C LEU A 303 8.71 -6.74 3.77
N ALA A 304 8.16 -5.70 4.37
CA ALA A 304 6.72 -5.50 4.39
C ALA A 304 6.14 -5.38 2.97
N GLY A 305 6.79 -4.59 2.11
CA GLY A 305 6.39 -4.42 0.71
C GLY A 305 6.45 -5.72 -0.09
N LEU A 306 7.51 -6.52 0.09
CA LEU A 306 7.63 -7.83 -0.56
C LEU A 306 6.55 -8.80 -0.07
N ILE A 307 6.35 -8.92 1.25
CA ILE A 307 5.31 -9.80 1.81
C ILE A 307 3.92 -9.35 1.36
N GLY A 308 3.62 -8.05 1.47
CA GLY A 308 2.34 -7.52 1.02
C GLY A 308 2.11 -7.72 -0.48
N GLY A 309 3.16 -7.47 -1.28
CA GLY A 309 3.12 -7.66 -2.73
C GLY A 309 2.87 -9.11 -3.15
N THR A 310 3.45 -10.09 -2.46
CA THR A 310 3.19 -11.52 -2.74
C THR A 310 1.79 -11.97 -2.32
N VAL A 311 1.23 -11.40 -1.25
CA VAL A 311 -0.08 -11.81 -0.72
C VAL A 311 -1.25 -11.17 -1.49
N LEU A 312 -1.19 -9.87 -1.76
CA LEU A 312 -2.29 -9.09 -2.34
C LEU A 312 -1.88 -8.26 -3.57
N GLY A 313 -0.72 -8.53 -4.17
CA GLY A 313 -0.21 -7.77 -5.31
C GLY A 313 0.08 -6.31 -4.94
N LEU A 314 -0.15 -5.39 -5.89
CA LEU A 314 0.08 -3.95 -5.72
C LEU A 314 -0.63 -3.36 -4.50
N ILE A 315 -1.87 -3.77 -4.26
CA ILE A 315 -2.66 -3.30 -3.11
C ILE A 315 -2.02 -3.75 -1.80
N GLY A 316 -1.53 -4.99 -1.74
CA GLY A 316 -0.80 -5.51 -0.58
C GLY A 316 0.50 -4.76 -0.31
N ALA A 317 1.26 -4.44 -1.35
CA ALA A 317 2.47 -3.63 -1.23
C ALA A 317 2.18 -2.22 -0.67
N LEU A 318 1.11 -1.57 -1.14
CA LEU A 318 0.65 -0.27 -0.64
C LEU A 318 0.23 -0.32 0.84
N MET A 319 -0.49 -1.37 1.23
CA MET A 319 -0.97 -1.54 2.60
C MET A 319 0.10 -2.03 3.57
N ALA A 320 1.16 -2.63 3.08
CA ALA A 320 2.18 -3.30 3.89
C ALA A 320 2.87 -2.35 4.86
N ILE A 321 3.24 -1.14 4.41
CA ILE A 321 3.93 -0.16 5.25
C ILE A 321 3.04 0.37 6.37
N PRO A 322 1.80 0.84 6.11
CA PRO A 322 0.87 1.18 7.17
C PRO A 322 0.60 0.05 8.16
N VAL A 323 0.47 -1.19 7.67
CA VAL A 323 0.28 -2.37 8.53
C VAL A 323 1.53 -2.64 9.39
N ALA A 324 2.72 -2.58 8.79
CA ALA A 324 3.98 -2.74 9.53
C ALA A 324 4.19 -1.60 10.55
N ALA A 325 3.82 -0.37 10.20
CA ALA A 325 3.84 0.76 11.12
C ALA A 325 2.90 0.56 12.31
N ALA A 326 1.68 0.10 12.04
CA ALA A 326 0.71 -0.24 13.08
C ALA A 326 1.24 -1.37 14.00
N LEU A 327 1.79 -2.42 13.40
CA LEU A 327 2.39 -3.54 14.15
C LEU A 327 3.55 -3.07 15.04
N LYS A 328 4.42 -2.18 14.52
CA LYS A 328 5.51 -1.59 15.31
C LYS A 328 5.00 -0.82 16.52
N VAL A 329 3.93 -0.04 16.37
CA VAL A 329 3.31 0.70 17.50
C VAL A 329 2.83 -0.28 18.57
N VAL A 330 2.12 -1.35 18.17
CA VAL A 330 1.63 -2.36 19.11
C VAL A 330 2.78 -3.09 19.81
N LEU A 331 3.82 -3.46 19.05
CA LEU A 331 4.98 -4.16 19.61
C LEU A 331 5.77 -3.28 20.57
N ALA A 332 6.03 -2.03 20.20
CA ALA A 332 6.73 -1.07 21.07
C ALA A 332 5.98 -0.84 22.38
N GLU A 333 4.64 -0.78 22.31
CA GLU A 333 3.82 -0.60 23.51
C GLU A 333 3.83 -1.85 24.41
N ARG A 334 3.82 -3.03 23.81
CA ARG A 334 3.95 -4.29 24.59
C ARG A 334 5.31 -4.41 25.27
N LEU A 335 6.40 -4.02 24.59
CA LEU A 335 7.75 -4.03 25.18
C LEU A 335 7.84 -3.05 26.34
N ARG A 336 7.37 -1.82 26.19
CA ARG A 336 7.32 -0.84 27.28
C ARG A 336 6.53 -1.32 28.49
N ALA A 337 5.40 -1.99 28.26
CA ALA A 337 4.59 -2.56 29.35
C ALA A 337 5.30 -3.69 30.08
N ARG A 338 6.19 -4.44 29.41
CA ARG A 338 7.05 -5.44 30.07
C ARG A 338 8.17 -4.79 30.85
N ASP A 339 8.87 -3.84 30.25
CA ASP A 339 9.98 -3.14 30.90
C ASP A 339 9.51 -2.43 32.19
N SER A 340 8.30 -1.85 32.19
CA SER A 340 7.73 -1.24 33.40
C SER A 340 7.36 -2.29 34.46
N ALA A 341 6.83 -3.44 34.05
CA ALA A 341 6.50 -4.51 34.99
C ALA A 341 7.76 -5.16 35.60
N ASP A 342 8.82 -5.29 34.82
CA ASP A 342 10.10 -5.81 35.29
C ASP A 342 10.77 -4.80 36.26
N ALA A 343 10.71 -3.48 35.96
CA ALA A 343 11.21 -2.43 36.85
C ALA A 343 10.43 -2.34 38.20
N ASP A 344 9.10 -2.52 38.13
CA ASP A 344 8.29 -2.55 39.35
C ASP A 344 8.61 -3.79 40.21
N ALA A 345 8.85 -4.97 39.57
CA ALA A 345 9.26 -6.19 40.27
C ALA A 345 10.64 -6.08 40.92
N ASP A 346 11.60 -5.40 40.25
CA ASP A 346 12.92 -5.16 40.83
C ASP A 346 12.85 -4.23 42.04
N LEU A 347 12.00 -3.18 41.99
CA LEU A 347 11.78 -2.27 43.14
C LEU A 347 11.13 -2.98 44.33
N ASP A 348 10.17 -3.87 44.09
CA ASP A 348 9.54 -4.67 45.14
C ASP A 348 10.54 -5.65 45.76
N ALA A 349 11.41 -6.26 44.96
CA ALA A 349 12.47 -7.16 45.44
C ALA A 349 13.53 -6.43 46.31
N ASP A 350 13.93 -5.22 45.90
CA ASP A 350 14.84 -4.37 46.70
C ASP A 350 14.20 -3.92 48.01
N ALA A 351 12.92 -3.57 48.00
CA ALA A 351 12.18 -3.21 49.20
C ALA A 351 12.05 -4.38 50.19
N ASP A 352 11.85 -5.62 49.70
CA ASP A 352 11.82 -6.82 50.54
C ASP A 352 13.20 -7.11 51.19
N LEU A 353 14.28 -6.93 50.41
CA LEU A 353 15.66 -7.08 50.92
C LEU A 353 16.00 -6.04 52.02
N ASP A 354 15.58 -4.81 51.84
CA ASP A 354 15.76 -3.74 52.84
C ASP A 354 14.92 -4.01 54.12
N ALA A 355 13.72 -4.55 53.98
CA ALA A 355 12.87 -4.93 55.11
C ALA A 355 13.46 -6.10 55.90
N ASP A 356 14.01 -7.12 55.23
CA ASP A 356 14.69 -8.26 55.85
C ASP A 356 15.99 -7.80 56.57
N ALA A 357 16.78 -6.93 55.95
CA ALA A 357 17.98 -6.36 56.56
C ALA A 357 17.66 -5.52 57.81
N ALA A 358 16.55 -4.77 57.81
CA ALA A 358 16.08 -4.00 58.94
C ALA A 358 15.59 -4.92 60.09
N ALA A 359 14.90 -6.02 59.76
CA ALA A 359 14.44 -7.01 60.75
C ALA A 359 15.63 -7.73 61.41
N ASP A 360 16.67 -8.10 60.66
CA ASP A 360 17.88 -8.72 61.18
C ASP A 360 18.70 -7.78 62.07
N ALA A 361 18.74 -6.47 61.76
CA ALA A 361 19.37 -5.45 62.59
C ALA A 361 18.63 -5.24 63.95
N ASP A 362 17.33 -5.29 63.98
CA ASP A 362 16.51 -5.19 65.21
C ASP A 362 16.71 -6.44 66.09
N VAL A 363 16.79 -7.61 65.50
CA VAL A 363 17.11 -8.84 66.26
C VAL A 363 18.53 -8.83 66.81
N ALA A 364 19.51 -8.23 66.12
CA ALA A 364 20.87 -8.09 66.62
C ALA A 364 21.02 -7.04 67.72
N ALA A 365 20.23 -5.98 67.70
CA ALA A 365 20.24 -4.90 68.72
C ALA A 365 19.50 -5.26 70.01
N GLY A 366 18.63 -6.28 69.98
CA GLY A 366 17.91 -6.77 71.17
C GLY A 366 18.62 -7.81 72.02
N ARG A 367 19.87 -8.17 71.69
CA ARG A 367 20.75 -9.05 72.46
C ARG A 367 21.83 -8.23 73.11
#